data_f31226a640b9ea29d0cd78c23c12db4f
#
_entry.id   f31226a640b9ea29d0cd78c23c12db4f
#
_cell.length_a   1.000
_cell.length_b   1.000
_cell.length_c   1.000
_cell.angle_alpha   90.00
_cell.angle_beta   90.00
_cell.angle_gamma   90.00
#
_symmetry.space_group_name_H-M   'P 1'
#
loop_
_entity.id
_entity.type
_entity.pdbx_description
1 polymer ?
#
loop_
_entity_poly.entity_id
_entity_poly.type
_entity_poly.pdbx_seq_one_letter_code
_entity_poly.pdbx_strand_id
1 'polypeptide(L)'
;MTKMIRNIIKIDEDLCTGCGICIPNCPEQAIELVDTPKGKKARLVRDFYCDGLGACLGICPVDAISIEKRNAEPYDDNATIERIKQVLPEMLEIHKKHIQEHTQGTPEGHIHANPHAFDGCPGSQTLHWSKNEDTSSESVRIKSELRQWPIQLHLVSPFAPYFQNADLAFVADCVGFTYPNFHQDILKGKAITICCPKLDDVSSYIPKIAQIVKNSNPKSIIVYHMEVPCCFGLTSLVKEAIKKAGSDISIEEVTIGIKGDKKQ
;
A
#
# COMPACT_ATOMS: atom_id res chain seq x y z
N MET A 1 18.77 15.96 -27.69
CA MET A 1 18.98 15.79 -26.25
C MET A 1 19.76 14.52 -26.00
N THR A 2 20.76 14.54 -25.12
CA THR A 2 21.65 13.40 -24.89
C THR A 2 20.90 12.39 -24.02
N LYS A 3 20.66 11.17 -24.52
CA LYS A 3 20.02 10.10 -23.75
C LYS A 3 20.94 9.59 -22.65
N MET A 4 20.37 9.13 -21.55
CA MET A 4 21.09 8.57 -20.40
C MET A 4 20.44 7.29 -19.91
N ILE A 5 21.22 6.41 -19.26
CA ILE A 5 20.67 5.20 -18.65
C ILE A 5 19.95 5.59 -17.36
N ARG A 6 18.64 5.36 -17.29
CA ARG A 6 17.82 5.64 -16.13
C ARG A 6 16.64 4.67 -16.02
N ASN A 7 16.01 4.66 -14.85
CA ASN A 7 14.75 3.96 -14.64
C ASN A 7 13.64 4.64 -15.44
N ILE A 8 12.77 3.83 -16.03
CA ILE A 8 11.58 4.28 -16.74
C ILE A 8 10.52 3.16 -16.68
N ILE A 9 9.25 3.53 -16.70
CA ILE A 9 8.21 2.52 -16.75
C ILE A 9 8.19 1.82 -18.11
N LYS A 10 7.90 0.53 -18.06
CA LYS A 10 7.56 -0.32 -19.21
C LYS A 10 6.15 -0.84 -19.03
N ILE A 11 5.36 -0.74 -20.08
CA ILE A 11 4.00 -1.28 -20.12
C ILE A 11 3.99 -2.44 -21.10
N ASP A 12 3.62 -3.64 -20.61
CA ASP A 12 3.44 -4.81 -21.43
C ASP A 12 2.07 -4.74 -22.11
N GLU A 13 2.08 -4.51 -23.42
CA GLU A 13 0.84 -4.36 -24.20
C GLU A 13 0.07 -5.67 -24.37
N ASP A 14 0.72 -6.82 -24.25
CA ASP A 14 0.03 -8.11 -24.33
C ASP A 14 -0.77 -8.39 -23.05
N LEU A 15 -0.25 -7.99 -21.89
CA LEU A 15 -0.96 -8.07 -20.61
C LEU A 15 -1.97 -6.92 -20.44
N CYS A 16 -1.67 -5.72 -20.95
CA CYS A 16 -2.50 -4.54 -20.75
C CYS A 16 -3.92 -4.72 -21.31
N THR A 17 -4.94 -4.53 -20.47
CA THR A 17 -6.36 -4.59 -20.86
C THR A 17 -6.94 -3.26 -21.34
N GLY A 18 -6.17 -2.16 -21.25
CA GLY A 18 -6.64 -0.83 -21.61
C GLY A 18 -7.63 -0.21 -20.62
N CYS A 19 -7.64 -0.67 -19.37
CA CYS A 19 -8.58 -0.19 -18.35
C CYS A 19 -8.37 1.28 -17.91
N GLY A 20 -7.19 1.86 -18.17
CA GLY A 20 -6.88 3.27 -17.90
C GLY A 20 -6.62 3.61 -16.42
N ILE A 21 -6.65 2.66 -15.49
CA ILE A 21 -6.44 2.91 -14.05
C ILE A 21 -5.09 3.58 -13.75
N CYS A 22 -4.06 3.29 -14.55
CA CYS A 22 -2.73 3.87 -14.38
C CYS A 22 -2.64 5.37 -14.70
N ILE A 23 -3.58 5.95 -15.46
CA ILE A 23 -3.52 7.34 -15.92
C ILE A 23 -3.73 8.32 -14.77
N PRO A 24 -4.85 8.28 -14.01
CA PRO A 24 -5.06 9.21 -12.89
C PRO A 24 -4.08 8.99 -11.74
N ASN A 25 -3.39 7.86 -11.71
CA ASN A 25 -2.40 7.55 -10.68
C ASN A 25 -0.95 7.91 -11.07
N CYS A 26 -0.75 8.51 -12.25
CA CYS A 26 0.54 9.06 -12.67
C CYS A 26 0.57 10.56 -12.37
N PRO A 27 1.35 11.03 -11.37
CA PRO A 27 1.42 12.45 -11.03
C PRO A 27 1.92 13.31 -12.18
N GLU A 28 2.76 12.75 -13.06
CA GLU A 28 3.38 13.39 -14.22
C GLU A 28 2.47 13.37 -15.46
N GLN A 29 1.33 12.66 -15.41
CA GLN A 29 0.44 12.44 -16.55
C GLN A 29 1.17 11.93 -17.80
N ALA A 30 2.18 11.07 -17.56
CA ALA A 30 3.06 10.53 -18.61
C ALA A 30 2.44 9.36 -19.38
N ILE A 31 1.28 8.86 -18.97
CA ILE A 31 0.62 7.69 -19.56
C ILE A 31 -0.67 8.12 -20.27
N GLU A 32 -0.92 7.54 -21.44
CA GLU A 32 -2.18 7.73 -22.17
C GLU A 32 -2.70 6.40 -22.72
N LEU A 33 -4.02 6.35 -23.06
CA LEU A 33 -4.59 5.25 -23.82
C LEU A 33 -4.47 5.53 -25.31
N VAL A 34 -3.96 4.56 -26.04
CA VAL A 34 -3.88 4.58 -27.51
C VAL A 34 -4.69 3.44 -28.11
N ASP A 35 -5.31 3.71 -29.25
CA ASP A 35 -5.97 2.67 -30.02
C ASP A 35 -4.93 1.83 -30.78
N THR A 36 -5.02 0.51 -30.61
CA THR A 36 -4.17 -0.44 -31.32
C THR A 36 -5.04 -1.50 -32.01
N PRO A 37 -4.49 -2.28 -32.95
CA PRO A 37 -5.24 -3.39 -33.57
C PRO A 37 -5.74 -4.44 -32.56
N LYS A 38 -5.12 -4.49 -31.35
CA LYS A 38 -5.50 -5.37 -30.23
C LYS A 38 -6.42 -4.68 -29.21
N GLY A 39 -7.02 -3.53 -29.53
CA GLY A 39 -7.84 -2.72 -28.63
C GLY A 39 -7.05 -1.57 -27.97
N LYS A 40 -7.67 -0.88 -27.00
CA LYS A 40 -7.00 0.21 -26.27
C LYS A 40 -5.90 -0.34 -25.37
N LYS A 41 -4.74 0.33 -25.40
CA LYS A 41 -3.57 -0.01 -24.59
C LYS A 41 -3.00 1.26 -23.93
N ALA A 42 -2.52 1.13 -22.69
CA ALA A 42 -1.78 2.21 -22.06
C ALA A 42 -0.37 2.29 -22.64
N ARG A 43 0.11 3.49 -22.89
CA ARG A 43 1.48 3.76 -23.36
C ARG A 43 2.07 4.99 -22.68
N LEU A 44 3.39 4.99 -22.55
CA LEU A 44 4.14 6.17 -22.16
C LEU A 44 4.13 7.17 -23.32
N VAL A 45 3.72 8.40 -23.07
CA VAL A 45 3.60 9.46 -24.09
C VAL A 45 4.98 9.84 -24.62
N ARG A 46 5.90 10.14 -23.70
CA ARG A 46 7.34 10.41 -23.97
C ARG A 46 8.15 10.00 -22.74
N ASP A 47 9.38 9.60 -22.98
CA ASP A 47 10.31 9.23 -21.91
C ASP A 47 10.53 10.35 -20.92
N PHE A 48 10.71 11.58 -21.40
CA PHE A 48 11.03 12.75 -20.58
C PHE A 48 9.86 13.24 -19.69
N TYR A 49 8.63 12.73 -19.87
CA TYR A 49 7.53 12.99 -18.93
C TYR A 49 7.53 12.02 -17.75
N CYS A 50 8.16 10.86 -17.87
CA CYS A 50 8.21 9.88 -16.78
C CYS A 50 9.45 10.14 -15.94
N ASP A 51 9.28 10.39 -14.63
CA ASP A 51 10.37 10.55 -13.67
C ASP A 51 11.10 9.23 -13.34
N GLY A 52 10.42 8.10 -13.55
CA GLY A 52 10.94 6.75 -13.26
C GLY A 52 10.85 6.35 -11.80
N LEU A 53 10.13 7.10 -10.96
CA LEU A 53 9.96 6.82 -9.53
C LEU A 53 8.92 5.73 -9.24
N GLY A 54 8.04 5.43 -10.22
CA GLY A 54 7.16 4.26 -10.13
C GLY A 54 5.88 4.45 -9.31
N ALA A 55 5.37 5.68 -9.18
CA ALA A 55 4.07 5.95 -8.54
C ALA A 55 2.91 5.12 -9.15
N CYS A 56 3.05 4.70 -10.42
CA CYS A 56 2.09 3.85 -11.12
C CYS A 56 2.27 2.34 -10.89
N LEU A 57 3.28 1.90 -10.12
CA LEU A 57 3.50 0.47 -9.86
C LEU A 57 2.46 -0.08 -8.86
N GLY A 58 2.13 -1.37 -9.02
CA GLY A 58 1.22 -2.08 -8.12
C GLY A 58 -0.25 -1.67 -8.19
N ILE A 59 -0.62 -0.73 -9.08
CA ILE A 59 -2.03 -0.34 -9.31
C ILE A 59 -2.63 -1.04 -10.53
N CYS A 60 -1.81 -1.69 -11.35
CA CYS A 60 -2.29 -2.40 -12.53
C CYS A 60 -2.93 -3.74 -12.14
N PRO A 61 -4.23 -3.97 -12.41
CA PRO A 61 -4.91 -5.19 -11.98
C PRO A 61 -4.42 -6.46 -12.69
N VAL A 62 -3.66 -6.30 -13.77
CA VAL A 62 -3.09 -7.41 -14.56
C VAL A 62 -1.56 -7.37 -14.58
N ASP A 63 -0.96 -6.58 -13.69
CA ASP A 63 0.49 -6.45 -13.51
C ASP A 63 1.29 -6.14 -14.79
N ALA A 64 0.67 -5.36 -15.69
CA ALA A 64 1.27 -4.99 -16.97
C ALA A 64 2.31 -3.87 -16.89
N ILE A 65 2.57 -3.28 -15.70
CA ILE A 65 3.50 -2.15 -15.52
C ILE A 65 4.71 -2.59 -14.69
N SER A 66 5.88 -2.35 -15.22
CA SER A 66 7.17 -2.63 -14.56
C SER A 66 8.15 -1.46 -14.75
N ILE A 67 9.26 -1.47 -14.02
CA ILE A 67 10.38 -0.54 -14.25
C ILE A 67 11.50 -1.27 -14.99
N GLU A 68 12.06 -0.63 -16.00
CA GLU A 68 13.28 -1.09 -16.65
C GLU A 68 14.34 0.00 -16.65
N LYS A 69 15.61 -0.40 -16.62
CA LYS A 69 16.74 0.53 -16.91
C LYS A 69 17.02 0.51 -18.39
N ARG A 70 16.85 1.64 -19.05
CA ARG A 70 17.18 1.79 -20.46
C ARG A 70 17.72 3.17 -20.79
N ASN A 71 18.26 3.28 -21.98
CA ASN A 71 18.73 4.55 -22.53
C ASN A 71 17.53 5.40 -22.94
N ALA A 72 17.19 6.41 -22.15
CA ALA A 72 16.02 7.27 -22.30
C ALA A 72 16.38 8.75 -22.24
N GLU A 73 15.49 9.60 -22.72
CA GLU A 73 15.63 11.06 -22.57
C GLU A 73 15.58 11.41 -21.07
N PRO A 74 16.40 12.40 -20.61
CA PRO A 74 16.33 12.88 -19.24
C PRO A 74 14.91 13.37 -18.92
N TYR A 75 14.52 13.26 -17.66
CA TYR A 75 13.25 13.82 -17.19
C TYR A 75 13.27 15.35 -17.34
N ASP A 76 12.16 15.91 -17.81
CA ASP A 76 11.98 17.35 -18.01
C ASP A 76 10.74 17.80 -17.22
N ASP A 77 11.00 18.37 -16.02
CA ASP A 77 9.97 18.84 -15.12
C ASP A 77 9.15 19.99 -15.74
N ASN A 78 9.78 20.91 -16.44
CA ASN A 78 9.08 22.05 -17.07
C ASN A 78 8.12 21.57 -18.15
N ALA A 79 8.57 20.66 -19.02
CA ALA A 79 7.71 20.07 -20.05
C ALA A 79 6.57 19.26 -19.43
N THR A 80 6.83 18.58 -18.31
CA THR A 80 5.83 17.81 -17.57
C THR A 80 4.77 18.72 -16.96
N ILE A 81 5.16 19.83 -16.31
CA ILE A 81 4.25 20.84 -15.77
C ILE A 81 3.34 21.40 -16.88
N GLU A 82 3.91 21.74 -18.03
CA GLU A 82 3.09 22.27 -19.15
C GLU A 82 2.10 21.23 -19.68
N ARG A 83 2.50 19.94 -19.73
CA ARG A 83 1.60 18.85 -20.09
C ARG A 83 0.46 18.69 -19.07
N ILE A 84 0.77 18.68 -17.77
CA ILE A 84 -0.24 18.55 -16.71
C ILE A 84 -1.27 19.67 -16.81
N LYS A 85 -0.84 20.92 -17.01
CA LYS A 85 -1.74 22.06 -17.21
C LYS A 85 -2.71 21.88 -18.39
N GLN A 86 -2.29 21.18 -19.43
CA GLN A 86 -3.09 20.93 -20.63
C GLN A 86 -4.05 19.75 -20.49
N VAL A 87 -3.61 18.68 -19.81
CA VAL A 87 -4.32 17.40 -19.78
C VAL A 87 -5.21 17.27 -18.55
N LEU A 88 -4.70 17.63 -17.36
CA LEU A 88 -5.38 17.44 -16.09
C LEU A 88 -4.85 18.47 -15.06
N PRO A 89 -5.28 19.77 -15.16
CA PRO A 89 -4.73 20.86 -14.34
C PRO A 89 -4.81 20.64 -12.83
N GLU A 90 -5.79 19.89 -12.34
CA GLU A 90 -5.97 19.55 -10.93
C GLU A 90 -4.83 18.67 -10.37
N MET A 91 -4.10 17.98 -11.23
CA MET A 91 -2.93 17.18 -10.82
C MET A 91 -1.68 18.03 -10.55
N LEU A 92 -1.69 19.34 -10.90
CA LEU A 92 -0.50 20.18 -10.79
C LEU A 92 0.01 20.30 -9.34
N GLU A 93 -0.89 20.46 -8.38
CA GLU A 93 -0.51 20.56 -6.97
C GLU A 93 -0.02 19.20 -6.42
N ILE A 94 -0.61 18.10 -6.87
CA ILE A 94 -0.16 16.75 -6.53
C ILE A 94 1.24 16.50 -7.08
N HIS A 95 1.49 16.87 -8.35
CA HIS A 95 2.80 16.74 -8.98
C HIS A 95 3.87 17.59 -8.26
N LYS A 96 3.59 18.85 -7.96
CA LYS A 96 4.52 19.72 -7.21
C LYS A 96 4.88 19.13 -5.85
N LYS A 97 3.87 18.60 -5.13
CA LYS A 97 4.10 17.94 -3.85
C LYS A 97 4.96 16.69 -4.01
N HIS A 98 4.68 15.87 -5.03
CA HIS A 98 5.47 14.69 -5.37
C HIS A 98 6.94 15.05 -5.62
N ILE A 99 7.23 16.01 -6.48
CA ILE A 99 8.60 16.48 -6.74
C ILE A 99 9.25 17.07 -5.48
N GLN A 100 8.53 17.86 -4.68
CA GLN A 100 9.06 18.45 -3.47
C GLN A 100 9.44 17.40 -2.41
N GLU A 101 8.65 16.35 -2.27
CA GLU A 101 8.95 15.21 -1.38
C GLU A 101 10.23 14.48 -1.79
N HIS A 102 10.54 14.43 -3.10
CA HIS A 102 11.75 13.81 -3.63
C HIS A 102 12.98 14.73 -3.64
N THR A 103 12.81 16.06 -3.58
CA THR A 103 13.93 17.03 -3.65
C THR A 103 14.42 17.50 -2.28
N GLN A 104 13.67 17.33 -1.18
CA GLN A 104 14.06 17.77 0.16
C GLN A 104 15.22 16.96 0.81
N GLY A 105 15.84 16.03 0.10
CA GLY A 105 16.96 15.21 0.57
C GLY A 105 18.36 15.59 0.09
N THR A 106 18.55 16.59 -0.76
CA THR A 106 19.90 16.97 -1.24
C THR A 106 20.08 18.49 -1.41
N PRO A 107 21.08 19.10 -0.77
CA PRO A 107 21.61 20.39 -1.22
C PRO A 107 22.42 20.15 -2.50
N GLU A 108 22.07 20.91 -3.54
CA GLU A 108 22.77 21.02 -4.84
C GLU A 108 22.66 19.85 -5.83
N GLY A 109 21.75 19.99 -6.74
CA GLY A 109 21.82 19.81 -8.19
C GLY A 109 22.62 18.66 -8.77
N HIS A 110 22.34 17.41 -8.44
CA HIS A 110 22.54 16.26 -9.31
C HIS A 110 21.63 15.13 -8.83
N ILE A 111 20.61 14.78 -9.64
CA ILE A 111 19.81 13.57 -9.43
C ILE A 111 20.71 12.37 -9.73
N HIS A 112 21.52 11.97 -8.76
CA HIS A 112 22.08 10.62 -8.74
C HIS A 112 21.01 9.71 -8.14
N ALA A 113 20.32 8.95 -9.01
CA ALA A 113 19.48 7.86 -8.59
C ALA A 113 20.27 6.95 -7.64
N ASN A 114 19.94 7.02 -6.35
CA ASN A 114 20.39 6.01 -5.40
C ASN A 114 19.70 4.70 -5.81
N PRO A 115 20.44 3.64 -6.20
CA PRO A 115 19.83 2.40 -6.70
C PRO A 115 19.03 1.61 -5.66
N HIS A 116 18.86 2.14 -4.46
CA HIS A 116 18.14 1.52 -3.33
C HIS A 116 16.95 2.34 -2.79
N ALA A 117 16.67 3.53 -3.34
CA ALA A 117 15.48 4.29 -2.96
C ALA A 117 14.29 3.84 -3.82
N PHE A 118 13.55 2.88 -3.34
CA PHE A 118 12.23 2.52 -3.87
C PHE A 118 11.21 3.48 -3.23
N ASP A 119 11.09 4.68 -3.81
CA ASP A 119 10.20 5.75 -3.32
C ASP A 119 8.84 5.69 -4.03
N GLY A 120 8.21 4.57 -3.89
CA GLY A 120 6.85 4.39 -4.46
C GLY A 120 5.75 4.73 -3.49
N CYS A 121 4.96 4.48 -2.88
CA CYS A 121 3.90 4.74 -1.93
C CYS A 121 4.48 5.27 -0.60
N PRO A 122 3.83 6.19 0.11
CA PRO A 122 4.24 6.58 1.47
C PRO A 122 4.46 5.41 2.42
N GLY A 123 3.77 4.28 2.20
CA GLY A 123 3.99 3.05 2.94
C GLY A 123 5.25 2.26 2.56
N SER A 124 5.97 2.66 1.49
CA SER A 124 7.21 2.02 1.03
C SER A 124 8.45 2.88 1.29
N GLN A 125 8.31 4.04 1.90
CA GLN A 125 9.43 4.93 2.18
C GLN A 125 10.41 4.28 3.16
N THR A 126 11.71 4.38 2.86
CA THR A 126 12.76 3.96 3.77
C THR A 126 12.92 5.01 4.86
N LEU A 127 12.49 4.69 6.06
CA LEU A 127 12.62 5.53 7.24
C LEU A 127 13.57 4.86 8.23
N HIS A 128 14.52 5.62 8.74
CA HIS A 128 15.44 5.17 9.78
C HIS A 128 15.47 6.18 10.92
N TRP A 129 15.31 5.69 12.15
CA TRP A 129 15.48 6.52 13.32
C TRP A 129 16.57 5.96 14.25
N SER A 130 17.44 6.83 14.73
CA SER A 130 18.42 6.47 15.75
C SER A 130 17.72 6.18 17.08
N LYS A 131 18.25 5.21 17.83
CA LYS A 131 17.83 5.02 19.22
C LYS A 131 18.22 6.27 20.02
N ASN A 132 17.26 6.86 20.73
CA ASN A 132 17.58 7.76 21.82
C ASN A 132 18.20 6.91 22.94
N GLU A 133 19.40 7.26 23.39
CA GLU A 133 20.20 6.51 24.37
C GLU A 133 19.67 6.58 25.81
N ASP A 134 18.42 6.94 26.03
CA ASP A 134 17.80 6.99 27.34
C ASP A 134 16.81 5.86 27.52
N THR A 135 17.31 4.68 27.86
CA THR A 135 16.58 3.77 28.76
C THR A 135 17.50 2.66 29.27
N SER A 136 17.95 2.78 30.50
CA SER A 136 18.25 1.64 31.38
C SER A 136 16.94 0.90 31.68
N SER A 137 16.45 0.06 30.76
CA SER A 137 15.29 -0.76 30.99
C SER A 137 15.74 -2.18 31.34
N GLU A 138 15.44 -2.60 32.55
CA GLU A 138 15.41 -4.03 32.89
C GLU A 138 14.61 -4.77 31.81
N SER A 139 15.16 -5.83 31.27
CA SER A 139 14.53 -6.62 30.21
C SER A 139 13.29 -7.35 30.77
N VAL A 140 12.13 -6.75 30.64
CA VAL A 140 10.86 -7.41 30.97
C VAL A 140 10.59 -8.47 29.90
N ARG A 141 10.70 -9.76 30.25
CA ARG A 141 10.29 -10.85 29.37
C ARG A 141 8.77 -10.89 29.28
N ILE A 142 8.24 -10.38 28.16
CA ILE A 142 6.80 -10.46 27.85
C ILE A 142 6.50 -11.88 27.38
N LYS A 143 5.49 -12.53 28.00
CA LYS A 143 5.01 -13.84 27.55
C LYS A 143 4.10 -13.64 26.32
N SER A 144 4.15 -14.61 25.39
CA SER A 144 3.26 -14.63 24.25
C SER A 144 1.80 -14.76 24.68
N GLU A 145 0.94 -13.90 24.15
CA GLU A 145 -0.52 -13.95 24.32
C GLU A 145 -1.21 -14.62 23.12
N LEU A 146 -0.44 -15.12 22.14
CA LEU A 146 -1.01 -15.87 21.02
C LEU A 146 -1.57 -17.20 21.51
N ARG A 147 -2.84 -17.48 21.16
CA ARG A 147 -3.58 -18.67 21.61
C ARG A 147 -4.12 -19.50 20.44
N GLN A 148 -3.71 -19.20 19.22
CA GLN A 148 -4.20 -19.85 18.00
C GLN A 148 -3.12 -19.98 16.94
N TRP A 149 -3.32 -20.88 16.02
CA TRP A 149 -2.55 -21.04 14.79
C TRP A 149 -3.42 -21.72 13.72
N PRO A 150 -3.37 -21.34 12.43
CA PRO A 150 -2.62 -20.22 11.86
C PRO A 150 -3.19 -18.85 12.18
N ILE A 151 -2.49 -17.77 11.75
CA ILE A 151 -2.91 -16.37 11.94
C ILE A 151 -3.10 -15.63 10.61
N GLN A 152 -2.40 -16.04 9.55
CA GLN A 152 -2.55 -15.44 8.23
C GLN A 152 -3.95 -15.67 7.66
N LEU A 153 -4.60 -14.59 7.19
CA LEU A 153 -5.97 -14.66 6.67
C LEU A 153 -6.12 -15.66 5.52
N HIS A 154 -5.10 -15.81 4.68
CA HIS A 154 -5.08 -16.85 3.64
C HIS A 154 -5.09 -18.27 4.17
N LEU A 155 -4.51 -18.51 5.36
CA LEU A 155 -4.31 -19.85 5.91
C LEU A 155 -5.38 -20.27 6.91
N VAL A 156 -6.03 -19.33 7.61
CA VAL A 156 -7.06 -19.65 8.62
C VAL A 156 -8.28 -20.32 7.98
N SER A 157 -8.84 -21.31 8.65
CA SER A 157 -10.13 -21.88 8.26
C SER A 157 -11.28 -20.96 8.73
N PRO A 158 -12.27 -20.64 7.90
CA PRO A 158 -13.46 -19.91 8.33
C PRO A 158 -14.30 -20.62 9.41
N PHE A 159 -14.05 -21.89 9.63
CA PHE A 159 -14.73 -22.75 10.60
C PHE A 159 -13.88 -23.02 11.85
N ALA A 160 -12.77 -22.33 12.00
CA ALA A 160 -11.86 -22.58 13.11
C ALA A 160 -12.54 -22.31 14.48
N PRO A 161 -12.41 -23.22 15.44
CA PRO A 161 -13.13 -23.14 16.71
C PRO A 161 -12.73 -21.92 17.55
N TYR A 162 -11.52 -21.40 17.36
CA TYR A 162 -11.04 -20.23 18.10
C TYR A 162 -11.73 -18.92 17.70
N PHE A 163 -12.47 -18.89 16.61
CA PHE A 163 -13.29 -17.73 16.23
C PHE A 163 -14.66 -17.71 16.91
N GLN A 164 -15.13 -18.85 17.43
CA GLN A 164 -16.50 -18.96 17.99
C GLN A 164 -16.69 -18.05 19.19
N ASN A 165 -17.67 -17.13 19.11
CA ASN A 165 -18.01 -16.16 20.15
C ASN A 165 -16.78 -15.38 20.68
N ALA A 166 -15.80 -15.11 19.83
CA ALA A 166 -14.57 -14.39 20.18
C ALA A 166 -14.68 -12.91 19.87
N ASP A 167 -13.81 -12.12 20.49
CA ASP A 167 -13.47 -10.78 20.03
C ASP A 167 -12.50 -10.95 18.84
N LEU A 168 -12.92 -10.56 17.64
CA LEU A 168 -12.12 -10.74 16.43
C LEU A 168 -11.25 -9.52 16.15
N ALA A 169 -9.98 -9.74 15.86
CA ALA A 169 -9.06 -8.70 15.42
C ALA A 169 -8.54 -8.99 14.00
N PHE A 170 -8.84 -8.09 13.07
CA PHE A 170 -8.24 -8.06 11.74
C PHE A 170 -7.08 -7.06 11.75
N VAL A 171 -5.87 -7.53 11.51
CA VAL A 171 -4.66 -6.75 11.77
C VAL A 171 -3.80 -6.68 10.52
N ALA A 172 -3.38 -5.48 10.12
CA ALA A 172 -2.41 -5.33 9.05
C ALA A 172 -1.04 -5.89 9.47
N ASP A 173 -0.36 -6.60 8.58
CA ASP A 173 0.90 -7.32 8.85
C ASP A 173 1.96 -6.46 9.56
N CYS A 174 2.05 -5.17 9.19
CA CYS A 174 3.05 -4.27 9.76
C CYS A 174 2.79 -3.90 11.23
N VAL A 175 1.55 -3.99 11.72
CA VAL A 175 1.16 -3.58 13.07
C VAL A 175 1.91 -4.37 14.14
N GLY A 176 2.08 -5.69 13.94
CA GLY A 176 2.74 -6.57 14.90
C GLY A 176 4.20 -6.22 15.18
N PHE A 177 4.87 -5.60 14.21
CA PHE A 177 6.27 -5.18 14.30
C PHE A 177 6.43 -3.73 14.75
N THR A 178 5.38 -2.92 14.55
CA THR A 178 5.42 -1.48 14.82
C THR A 178 4.94 -1.14 16.23
N TYR A 179 3.87 -1.81 16.69
CA TYR A 179 3.24 -1.49 17.96
C TYR A 179 3.90 -2.23 19.13
N PRO A 180 4.57 -1.54 20.09
CA PRO A 180 5.38 -2.18 21.13
C PRO A 180 4.59 -3.12 22.04
N ASN A 181 3.36 -2.75 22.40
CA ASN A 181 2.51 -3.53 23.31
C ASN A 181 1.57 -4.52 22.59
N PHE A 182 1.95 -4.98 21.39
CA PHE A 182 1.12 -5.82 20.53
C PHE A 182 0.51 -7.02 21.27
N HIS A 183 1.30 -7.73 22.06
CA HIS A 183 0.82 -8.90 22.80
C HIS A 183 -0.21 -8.56 23.87
N GLN A 184 -0.03 -7.45 24.60
CA GLN A 184 -0.90 -7.09 25.70
C GLN A 184 -2.20 -6.41 25.25
N ASP A 185 -2.12 -5.55 24.23
CA ASP A 185 -3.25 -4.70 23.84
C ASP A 185 -4.03 -5.27 22.67
N ILE A 186 -3.35 -6.02 21.78
CA ILE A 186 -3.96 -6.53 20.55
C ILE A 186 -4.23 -8.02 20.60
N LEU A 187 -3.26 -8.86 21.01
CA LEU A 187 -3.44 -10.32 21.04
C LEU A 187 -4.26 -10.81 22.22
N LYS A 188 -4.05 -10.23 23.41
CA LYS A 188 -4.64 -10.73 24.64
C LYS A 188 -6.16 -10.79 24.58
N GLY A 189 -6.70 -12.00 24.75
CA GLY A 189 -8.13 -12.25 24.80
C GLY A 189 -8.85 -12.21 23.45
N LYS A 190 -8.15 -12.02 22.34
CA LYS A 190 -8.76 -11.92 21.01
C LYS A 190 -8.36 -13.08 20.10
N ALA A 191 -9.24 -13.43 19.17
CA ALA A 191 -8.91 -14.25 18.01
C ALA A 191 -8.48 -13.31 16.87
N ILE A 192 -7.34 -13.60 16.26
CA ILE A 192 -6.67 -12.67 15.33
C ILE A 192 -6.53 -13.28 13.93
N THR A 193 -6.61 -12.43 12.91
CA THR A 193 -6.04 -12.72 11.59
C THR A 193 -5.18 -11.56 11.14
N ILE A 194 -4.08 -11.85 10.43
CA ILE A 194 -3.22 -10.84 9.84
C ILE A 194 -3.28 -10.92 8.32
N CYS A 195 -3.10 -9.78 7.65
CA CYS A 195 -3.09 -9.67 6.19
C CYS A 195 -2.53 -8.32 5.72
N CYS A 196 -2.09 -8.28 4.46
CA CYS A 196 -1.65 -7.04 3.83
C CYS A 196 -2.52 -6.73 2.59
N PRO A 197 -3.43 -5.73 2.66
CA PRO A 197 -4.30 -5.41 1.51
C PRO A 197 -3.52 -4.90 0.27
N LYS A 198 -2.24 -4.57 0.42
CA LYS A 198 -1.38 -4.12 -0.69
C LYS A 198 -0.63 -5.27 -1.37
N LEU A 199 -0.20 -6.28 -0.60
CA LEU A 199 0.66 -7.36 -1.10
C LEU A 199 -0.12 -8.64 -1.42
N ASP A 200 -1.26 -8.84 -0.75
CA ASP A 200 -2.04 -10.06 -0.87
C ASP A 200 -3.06 -9.98 -2.02
N ASP A 201 -3.47 -11.14 -2.54
CA ASP A 201 -4.65 -11.22 -3.39
C ASP A 201 -5.92 -11.07 -2.54
N VAL A 202 -6.43 -9.84 -2.50
CA VAL A 202 -7.62 -9.47 -1.70
C VAL A 202 -8.93 -9.99 -2.27
N SER A 203 -8.96 -10.55 -3.47
CA SER A 203 -10.18 -11.05 -4.11
C SER A 203 -10.87 -12.16 -3.28
N SER A 204 -10.06 -12.96 -2.58
CA SER A 204 -10.52 -14.03 -1.69
C SER A 204 -10.90 -13.56 -0.28
N TYR A 205 -10.55 -12.34 0.12
CA TYR A 205 -10.71 -11.86 1.51
C TYR A 205 -12.16 -11.60 1.87
N ILE A 206 -12.89 -10.86 1.05
CA ILE A 206 -14.30 -10.53 1.33
C ILE A 206 -15.13 -11.78 1.56
N PRO A 207 -15.14 -12.80 0.67
CA PRO A 207 -15.92 -14.03 0.91
C PRO A 207 -15.42 -14.80 2.15
N LYS A 208 -14.13 -14.82 2.42
CA LYS A 208 -13.56 -15.55 3.56
C LYS A 208 -13.88 -14.89 4.88
N ILE A 209 -13.71 -13.58 4.99
CA ILE A 209 -14.08 -12.81 6.18
C ILE A 209 -15.60 -12.92 6.42
N ALA A 210 -16.42 -12.84 5.36
CA ALA A 210 -17.87 -13.02 5.48
C ALA A 210 -18.23 -14.41 6.05
N GLN A 211 -17.53 -15.46 5.62
CA GLN A 211 -17.70 -16.80 6.19
C GLN A 211 -17.27 -16.88 7.65
N ILE A 212 -16.14 -16.28 8.02
CA ILE A 212 -15.67 -16.19 9.41
C ILE A 212 -16.76 -15.53 10.26
N VAL A 213 -17.22 -14.33 9.89
CA VAL A 213 -18.23 -13.57 10.64
C VAL A 213 -19.52 -14.35 10.77
N LYS A 214 -20.03 -14.92 9.67
CA LYS A 214 -21.28 -15.70 9.65
C LYS A 214 -21.20 -16.94 10.54
N ASN A 215 -20.06 -17.63 10.55
CA ASN A 215 -19.91 -18.90 11.27
C ASN A 215 -19.53 -18.71 12.73
N SER A 216 -18.89 -17.61 13.11
CA SER A 216 -18.28 -17.44 14.43
C SER A 216 -19.17 -16.70 15.43
N ASN A 217 -20.19 -15.96 14.98
CA ASN A 217 -21.01 -15.10 15.85
C ASN A 217 -20.13 -14.24 16.78
N PRO A 218 -19.27 -13.37 16.25
CA PRO A 218 -18.28 -12.66 17.04
C PRO A 218 -18.91 -11.68 18.03
N LYS A 219 -18.28 -11.47 19.18
CA LYS A 219 -18.70 -10.50 20.20
C LYS A 219 -18.38 -9.08 19.78
N SER A 220 -17.22 -8.88 19.19
CA SER A 220 -16.74 -7.62 18.66
C SER A 220 -15.85 -7.85 17.44
N ILE A 221 -15.70 -6.82 16.59
CA ILE A 221 -14.75 -6.80 15.48
C ILE A 221 -13.92 -5.52 15.58
N ILE A 222 -12.59 -5.69 15.62
CA ILE A 222 -11.63 -4.60 15.67
C ILE A 222 -10.71 -4.71 14.47
N VAL A 223 -10.49 -3.62 13.78
CA VAL A 223 -9.53 -3.53 12.67
C VAL A 223 -8.35 -2.67 13.09
N TYR A 224 -7.16 -3.26 13.09
CA TYR A 224 -5.91 -2.56 13.36
C TYR A 224 -5.14 -2.37 12.07
N HIS A 225 -4.88 -1.13 11.69
CA HIS A 225 -4.12 -0.81 10.49
C HIS A 225 -3.11 0.30 10.74
N MET A 226 -2.12 0.41 9.84
CA MET A 226 -1.13 1.49 9.90
C MET A 226 -1.71 2.80 9.36
N GLU A 227 -1.14 3.93 9.78
CA GLU A 227 -1.50 5.28 9.28
C GLU A 227 -1.15 5.52 7.79
N VAL A 228 -0.59 4.54 7.11
CA VAL A 228 -0.16 4.64 5.72
C VAL A 228 -1.29 4.26 4.75
N PRO A 229 -1.40 4.94 3.58
CA PRO A 229 -2.52 4.76 2.66
C PRO A 229 -2.75 3.32 2.18
N CYS A 230 -1.68 2.52 2.05
CA CYS A 230 -1.79 1.12 1.63
C CYS A 230 -2.57 0.23 2.62
N CYS A 231 -2.73 0.66 3.89
CA CYS A 231 -3.47 -0.09 4.90
C CYS A 231 -4.96 0.30 5.00
N PHE A 232 -5.38 1.46 4.50
CA PHE A 232 -6.76 1.95 4.66
C PHE A 232 -7.81 1.04 4.00
N GLY A 233 -7.40 0.29 2.98
CA GLY A 233 -8.27 -0.69 2.32
C GLY A 233 -8.77 -1.81 3.25
N LEU A 234 -8.04 -2.14 4.32
CA LEU A 234 -8.40 -3.23 5.22
C LEU A 234 -9.76 -3.02 5.90
N THR A 235 -10.00 -1.84 6.43
CA THR A 235 -11.29 -1.49 7.06
C THR A 235 -12.45 -1.59 6.07
N SER A 236 -12.26 -1.15 4.84
CA SER A 236 -13.28 -1.23 3.79
C SER A 236 -13.59 -2.68 3.42
N LEU A 237 -12.57 -3.53 3.30
CA LEU A 237 -12.73 -4.97 3.04
C LEU A 237 -13.53 -5.67 4.16
N VAL A 238 -13.22 -5.36 5.42
CA VAL A 238 -13.94 -5.94 6.57
C VAL A 238 -15.39 -5.45 6.62
N LYS A 239 -15.65 -4.16 6.39
CA LYS A 239 -17.02 -3.60 6.32
C LYS A 239 -17.85 -4.27 5.22
N GLU A 240 -17.28 -4.44 4.03
CA GLU A 240 -17.96 -5.13 2.93
C GLU A 240 -18.25 -6.60 3.24
N ALA A 241 -17.29 -7.28 3.87
CA ALA A 241 -17.45 -8.67 4.27
C ALA A 241 -18.56 -8.85 5.32
N ILE A 242 -18.66 -7.96 6.31
CA ILE A 242 -19.73 -7.96 7.32
C ILE A 242 -21.10 -7.78 6.65
N LYS A 243 -21.22 -6.82 5.73
CA LYS A 243 -22.44 -6.62 4.94
C LYS A 243 -22.80 -7.88 4.15
N LYS A 244 -21.80 -8.53 3.52
CA LYS A 244 -21.99 -9.79 2.77
C LYS A 244 -22.39 -10.97 3.69
N ALA A 245 -21.94 -10.97 4.93
CA ALA A 245 -22.33 -11.96 5.93
C ALA A 245 -23.77 -11.77 6.43
N GLY A 246 -24.42 -10.64 6.13
CA GLY A 246 -25.74 -10.27 6.67
C GLY A 246 -25.71 -9.95 8.16
N SER A 247 -24.61 -9.42 8.67
CA SER A 247 -24.41 -9.07 10.07
C SER A 247 -24.44 -7.55 10.26
N ASP A 248 -25.02 -7.10 11.37
CA ASP A 248 -25.09 -5.67 11.75
C ASP A 248 -24.01 -5.29 12.79
N ILE A 249 -23.04 -6.17 13.02
CA ILE A 249 -21.98 -5.93 14.01
C ILE A 249 -21.14 -4.70 13.60
N SER A 250 -20.95 -3.79 14.55
CA SER A 250 -20.12 -2.61 14.36
C SER A 250 -18.63 -2.96 14.38
N ILE A 251 -17.84 -2.16 13.69
CA ILE A 251 -16.37 -2.26 13.68
C ILE A 251 -15.79 -1.15 14.54
N GLU A 252 -14.87 -1.51 15.41
CA GLU A 252 -13.90 -0.57 15.98
C GLU A 252 -12.68 -0.50 15.06
N GLU A 253 -12.23 0.70 14.74
CA GLU A 253 -11.06 0.95 13.88
C GLU A 253 -9.97 1.60 14.71
N VAL A 254 -8.77 1.03 14.68
CA VAL A 254 -7.61 1.51 15.43
C VAL A 254 -6.45 1.74 14.47
N THR A 255 -6.02 2.99 14.35
CA THR A 255 -4.86 3.37 13.54
C THR A 255 -3.58 3.37 14.36
N ILE A 256 -2.54 2.71 13.84
CA ILE A 256 -1.20 2.67 14.43
C ILE A 256 -0.27 3.53 13.60
N GLY A 257 0.41 4.46 14.25
CA GLY A 257 1.45 5.28 13.64
C GLY A 257 2.71 4.49 13.34
N ILE A 258 3.48 4.90 12.33
CA ILE A 258 4.76 4.28 11.97
C ILE A 258 5.82 4.33 13.08
N LYS A 259 5.62 5.16 14.09
CA LYS A 259 6.46 5.25 15.29
C LYS A 259 5.96 4.40 16.46
N GLY A 260 4.87 3.65 16.26
CA GLY A 260 4.34 2.72 17.25
C GLY A 260 3.34 3.34 18.25
N ASP A 261 2.81 4.50 17.98
CA ASP A 261 1.76 5.15 18.77
C ASP A 261 0.36 4.79 18.22
N LYS A 262 -0.65 4.73 19.09
CA LYS A 262 -2.03 4.70 18.65
C LYS A 262 -2.47 6.10 18.28
N LYS A 263 -3.00 6.28 17.07
CA LYS A 263 -3.58 7.54 16.63
C LYS A 263 -5.02 7.65 17.16
N GLN A 264 -5.38 8.86 17.55
CA GLN A 264 -6.74 9.18 17.98
C GLN A 264 -7.65 9.47 16.79
#